data_8d31076c1352f2b4f82c5e67bbf6bcc6
#
_entry.id   8d31076c1352f2b4f82c5e67bbf6bcc6
#
_cell.length_a   1.000
_cell.length_b   1.000
_cell.length_c   1.000
_cell.angle_alpha   90.00
_cell.angle_beta   90.00
_cell.angle_gamma   90.00
#
_symmetry.space_group_name_H-M   'P 1'
#
loop_
_entity.id
_entity.type
_entity.pdbx_description
1 polymer ?
#
loop_
_entity_poly.entity_id
_entity_poly.type
_entity_poly.pdbx_seq_one_letter_code
_entity_poly.pdbx_strand_id
1 'polypeptide(L)'
;MAKKIEFDIEARDGIKRGVDALANAVKVTLGPKGRNVIIGKSFGAPQVTKDGVTVAKEIELKDNLENMGAQMVKEVASKTNDLAGDGTTTATILAQSIVTEGLKNVAAGANPMDLKRGIDKAVISVVKGLEKQSVEIGNASDKILQVASISANNDDTIGKLITEAFEKVGKEGVITVEEAKGTDTYVDVVEGMQFDRGYISPYFVTDSEKMEADLETPQILITDKKISVMKDILPILEPVAQSGKPLLILSLIHI
;
A
#
# COMPACT_ATOMS: atom_id res chain seq x y z
N MET A 1 8.80 -14.99 -26.32
CA MET A 1 10.03 -15.58 -25.73
C MET A 1 9.75 -17.03 -25.34
N ALA A 2 10.70 -17.94 -25.59
CA ALA A 2 10.59 -19.33 -25.08
C ALA A 2 10.72 -19.33 -23.56
N LYS A 3 9.91 -20.15 -22.89
CA LYS A 3 9.98 -20.31 -21.42
C LYS A 3 11.18 -21.18 -21.06
N LYS A 4 12.00 -20.76 -20.12
CA LYS A 4 13.04 -21.59 -19.51
C LYS A 4 12.38 -22.43 -18.39
N ILE A 5 12.62 -23.72 -18.36
CA ILE A 5 12.09 -24.65 -17.37
C ILE A 5 13.29 -25.17 -16.57
N GLU A 6 13.24 -25.00 -15.27
CA GLU A 6 14.25 -25.43 -14.31
C GLU A 6 13.60 -26.31 -13.26
N PHE A 7 14.35 -27.28 -12.70
CA PHE A 7 13.84 -28.26 -11.75
C PHE A 7 14.76 -28.40 -10.54
N ASP A 8 14.24 -28.98 -9.50
CA ASP A 8 14.95 -29.45 -8.31
C ASP A 8 15.80 -28.40 -7.59
N ILE A 9 17.04 -28.72 -7.30
CA ILE A 9 17.95 -27.92 -6.48
C ILE A 9 18.28 -26.60 -7.17
N GLU A 10 18.55 -26.61 -8.47
CA GLU A 10 18.92 -25.41 -9.22
C GLU A 10 17.80 -24.37 -9.21
N ALA A 11 16.55 -24.81 -9.41
CA ALA A 11 15.38 -23.95 -9.35
C ALA A 11 15.21 -23.32 -7.95
N ARG A 12 15.33 -24.12 -6.89
CA ARG A 12 15.20 -23.67 -5.51
C ARG A 12 16.31 -22.70 -5.09
N ASP A 13 17.54 -23.00 -5.46
CA ASP A 13 18.70 -22.16 -5.13
C ASP A 13 18.65 -20.82 -5.88
N GLY A 14 18.21 -20.83 -7.14
CA GLY A 14 18.02 -19.60 -7.89
C GLY A 14 16.97 -18.69 -7.25
N ILE A 15 15.79 -19.23 -6.93
CA ILE A 15 14.74 -18.49 -6.23
C ILE A 15 15.24 -17.96 -4.89
N LYS A 16 15.94 -18.81 -4.11
CA LYS A 16 16.51 -18.41 -2.81
C LYS A 16 17.51 -17.27 -2.94
N ARG A 17 18.41 -17.30 -3.92
CA ARG A 17 19.35 -16.20 -4.16
C ARG A 17 18.60 -14.89 -4.47
N GLY A 18 17.51 -14.95 -5.22
CA GLY A 18 16.68 -13.78 -5.50
C GLY A 18 16.00 -13.23 -4.24
N VAL A 19 15.41 -14.11 -3.42
CA VAL A 19 14.86 -13.74 -2.11
C VAL A 19 15.91 -13.08 -1.23
N ASP A 20 17.09 -13.68 -1.15
CA ASP A 20 18.20 -13.17 -0.33
C ASP A 20 18.72 -11.82 -0.85
N ALA A 21 18.83 -11.65 -2.15
CA ALA A 21 19.31 -10.40 -2.77
C ALA A 21 18.40 -9.23 -2.42
N LEU A 22 17.09 -9.37 -2.60
CA LEU A 22 16.12 -8.34 -2.26
C LEU A 22 16.07 -8.09 -0.75
N ALA A 23 15.91 -9.15 0.04
CA ALA A 23 15.75 -9.01 1.48
C ALA A 23 17.00 -8.38 2.14
N ASN A 24 18.22 -8.72 1.68
CA ASN A 24 19.44 -8.14 2.19
C ASN A 24 19.58 -6.66 1.83
N ALA A 25 19.11 -6.23 0.65
CA ALA A 25 19.09 -4.83 0.28
C ALA A 25 18.13 -4.02 1.14
N VAL A 26 16.92 -4.56 1.41
CA VAL A 26 15.92 -3.92 2.25
C VAL A 26 16.32 -3.93 3.74
N LYS A 27 16.93 -5.01 4.21
CA LYS A 27 17.33 -5.21 5.62
C LYS A 27 18.22 -4.11 6.18
N VAL A 28 19.03 -3.45 5.35
CA VAL A 28 19.93 -2.38 5.80
C VAL A 28 19.20 -1.15 6.30
N THR A 29 17.92 -1.00 5.99
CA THR A 29 17.07 0.12 6.42
C THR A 29 16.44 -0.10 7.79
N LEU A 30 16.53 -1.30 8.39
CA LEU A 30 15.81 -1.69 9.59
C LEU A 30 16.38 -1.06 10.85
N GLY A 31 15.46 -0.51 11.67
CA GLY A 31 15.68 -0.15 13.07
C GLY A 31 16.55 1.08 13.28
N PRO A 32 16.98 1.33 14.54
CA PRO A 32 17.69 2.57 14.92
C PRO A 32 19.05 2.74 14.23
N LYS A 33 19.66 1.64 13.79
CA LYS A 33 20.91 1.63 13.01
C LYS A 33 20.66 1.56 11.50
N GLY A 34 19.42 1.68 11.06
CA GLY A 34 19.03 1.68 9.66
C GLY A 34 19.75 2.74 8.86
N ARG A 35 20.18 2.38 7.65
CA ARG A 35 20.95 3.23 6.74
C ARG A 35 20.10 3.59 5.53
N ASN A 36 20.43 4.72 4.92
CA ASN A 36 19.86 5.08 3.64
C ASN A 36 20.39 4.16 2.54
N VAL A 37 19.53 3.85 1.59
CA VAL A 37 19.87 3.19 0.34
C VAL A 37 19.86 4.24 -0.76
N ILE A 38 20.86 4.19 -1.62
CA ILE A 38 20.98 5.06 -2.80
C ILE A 38 20.57 4.24 -4.01
N ILE A 39 19.52 4.69 -4.69
CA ILE A 39 18.99 4.04 -5.88
C ILE A 39 19.38 4.88 -7.10
N GLY A 40 20.12 4.27 -8.03
CA GLY A 40 20.46 4.91 -9.30
C GLY A 40 19.22 4.96 -10.20
N LYS A 41 18.93 6.12 -10.77
CA LYS A 41 17.88 6.29 -11.78
C LYS A 41 18.49 6.42 -13.17
N SER A 42 17.78 5.93 -14.18
CA SER A 42 18.22 6.06 -15.59
C SER A 42 18.25 7.53 -16.04
N PHE A 43 17.43 8.39 -15.44
CA PHE A 43 17.37 9.81 -15.68
C PHE A 43 17.18 10.57 -14.36
N GLY A 44 17.92 11.66 -14.17
CA GLY A 44 17.84 12.51 -12.98
C GLY A 44 18.83 12.11 -11.88
N ALA A 45 18.68 12.73 -10.71
CA ALA A 45 19.51 12.46 -9.54
C ALA A 45 19.19 11.11 -8.90
N PRO A 46 20.18 10.42 -8.29
CA PRO A 46 19.93 9.23 -7.50
C PRO A 46 18.93 9.50 -6.38
N GLN A 47 18.05 8.55 -6.14
CA GLN A 47 17.09 8.63 -5.03
C GLN A 47 17.74 8.07 -3.76
N VAL A 48 17.64 8.82 -2.67
CA VAL A 48 18.09 8.38 -1.34
C VAL A 48 16.86 8.09 -0.50
N THR A 49 16.75 6.89 0.04
CA THR A 49 15.58 6.49 0.84
C THR A 49 15.96 5.53 1.96
N LYS A 50 15.16 5.52 3.03
CA LYS A 50 15.15 4.50 4.09
C LYS A 50 13.92 3.60 4.01
N ASP A 51 12.97 3.92 3.15
CA ASP A 51 11.73 3.17 3.03
C ASP A 51 11.96 1.82 2.36
N GLY A 52 11.59 0.75 3.08
CA GLY A 52 11.82 -0.62 2.64
C GLY A 52 11.02 -0.99 1.39
N VAL A 53 9.78 -0.52 1.26
CA VAL A 53 8.96 -0.82 0.07
C VAL A 53 9.49 -0.12 -1.17
N THR A 54 9.95 1.12 -1.04
CA THR A 54 10.58 1.86 -2.14
C THR A 54 11.83 1.14 -2.63
N VAL A 55 12.70 0.70 -1.69
CA VAL A 55 13.88 -0.10 -2.05
C VAL A 55 13.47 -1.40 -2.74
N ALA A 56 12.49 -2.12 -2.19
CA ALA A 56 12.04 -3.40 -2.76
C ALA A 56 11.49 -3.24 -4.18
N LYS A 57 10.75 -2.16 -4.46
CA LYS A 57 10.14 -1.91 -5.78
C LYS A 57 11.17 -1.67 -6.88
N GLU A 58 12.32 -1.11 -6.55
CA GLU A 58 13.37 -0.78 -7.52
C GLU A 58 14.33 -1.94 -7.82
N ILE A 59 14.25 -3.04 -7.05
CA ILE A 59 15.15 -4.17 -7.28
C ILE A 59 14.70 -5.02 -8.45
N GLU A 60 15.55 -5.13 -9.45
CA GLU A 60 15.43 -6.03 -10.58
C GLU A 60 16.77 -6.77 -10.78
N LEU A 61 16.70 -8.10 -10.95
CA LEU A 61 17.85 -8.96 -11.09
C LEU A 61 17.98 -9.44 -12.55
N LYS A 62 19.21 -9.57 -13.02
CA LYS A 62 19.49 -9.98 -14.42
C LYS A 62 19.11 -11.43 -14.71
N ASP A 63 19.34 -12.32 -13.75
CA ASP A 63 18.93 -13.71 -13.88
C ASP A 63 17.41 -13.84 -13.65
N ASN A 64 16.71 -14.45 -14.59
CA ASN A 64 15.25 -14.56 -14.53
C ASN A 64 14.76 -15.36 -13.34
N LEU A 65 15.47 -16.40 -12.92
CA LEU A 65 15.08 -17.25 -11.81
C LEU A 65 15.27 -16.53 -10.46
N GLU A 66 16.40 -15.86 -10.32
CA GLU A 66 16.64 -14.98 -9.16
C GLU A 66 15.64 -13.83 -9.11
N ASN A 67 15.33 -13.23 -10.26
CA ASN A 67 14.34 -12.16 -10.33
C ASN A 67 12.94 -12.64 -9.94
N MET A 68 12.55 -13.87 -10.25
CA MET A 68 11.29 -14.45 -9.77
C MET A 68 11.25 -14.54 -8.23
N GLY A 69 12.35 -14.98 -7.60
CA GLY A 69 12.47 -14.99 -6.14
C GLY A 69 12.37 -13.57 -5.53
N ALA A 70 13.04 -12.60 -6.14
CA ALA A 70 12.94 -11.19 -5.74
C ALA A 70 11.50 -10.66 -5.88
N GLN A 71 10.81 -10.93 -6.99
CA GLN A 71 9.43 -10.49 -7.22
C GLN A 71 8.45 -11.04 -6.17
N MET A 72 8.62 -12.29 -5.73
CA MET A 72 7.78 -12.86 -4.66
C MET A 72 7.91 -12.08 -3.36
N VAL A 73 9.12 -11.68 -2.97
CA VAL A 73 9.35 -10.88 -1.75
C VAL A 73 8.94 -9.42 -1.93
N LYS A 74 9.11 -8.88 -3.13
CA LYS A 74 8.57 -7.56 -3.51
C LYS A 74 7.06 -7.49 -3.30
N GLU A 75 6.33 -8.55 -3.67
CA GLU A 75 4.88 -8.64 -3.45
C GLU A 75 4.53 -8.64 -1.95
N VAL A 76 5.32 -9.32 -1.10
CA VAL A 76 5.14 -9.28 0.36
C VAL A 76 5.27 -7.84 0.88
N ALA A 77 6.33 -7.12 0.48
CA ALA A 77 6.53 -5.73 0.88
C ALA A 77 5.37 -4.82 0.42
N SER A 78 4.93 -4.96 -0.83
CA SER A 78 3.84 -4.17 -1.40
C SER A 78 2.51 -4.44 -0.68
N LYS A 79 2.13 -5.70 -0.49
CA LYS A 79 0.90 -6.06 0.25
C LYS A 79 0.91 -5.57 1.69
N THR A 80 2.07 -5.62 2.37
CA THR A 80 2.19 -5.10 3.73
C THR A 80 1.99 -3.59 3.75
N ASN A 81 2.55 -2.87 2.76
CA ASN A 81 2.34 -1.44 2.61
C ASN A 81 0.87 -1.09 2.37
N ASP A 82 0.21 -1.81 1.47
CA ASP A 82 -1.19 -1.54 1.10
C ASP A 82 -2.17 -1.81 2.27
N LEU A 83 -1.86 -2.79 3.12
CA LEU A 83 -2.72 -3.18 4.24
C LEU A 83 -2.44 -2.40 5.53
N ALA A 84 -1.19 -2.08 5.82
CA ALA A 84 -0.77 -1.52 7.10
C ALA A 84 0.00 -0.19 7.00
N GLY A 85 0.52 0.16 5.83
CA GLY A 85 1.32 1.37 5.63
C GLY A 85 2.71 1.34 6.29
N ASP A 86 2.99 0.32 7.11
CA ASP A 86 4.25 0.17 7.84
C ASP A 86 4.63 -1.32 7.98
N GLY A 87 5.85 -1.58 8.46
CA GLY A 87 6.35 -2.94 8.70
C GLY A 87 6.85 -3.67 7.45
N THR A 88 7.01 -3.00 6.32
CA THR A 88 7.42 -3.59 5.04
C THR A 88 8.78 -4.26 5.12
N THR A 89 9.76 -3.64 5.77
CA THR A 89 11.09 -4.21 6.02
C THR A 89 11.02 -5.45 6.90
N THR A 90 10.24 -5.39 7.99
CA THR A 90 10.04 -6.54 8.89
C THR A 90 9.40 -7.71 8.17
N ALA A 91 8.34 -7.49 7.41
CA ALA A 91 7.67 -8.51 6.61
C ALA A 91 8.61 -9.16 5.59
N THR A 92 9.43 -8.36 4.92
CA THR A 92 10.46 -8.83 3.98
C THR A 92 11.48 -9.77 4.63
N ILE A 93 11.97 -9.41 5.82
CA ILE A 93 12.94 -10.22 6.57
C ILE A 93 12.30 -11.51 7.09
N LEU A 94 11.05 -11.43 7.56
CA LEU A 94 10.30 -12.62 7.99
C LEU A 94 10.08 -13.57 6.82
N ALA A 95 9.71 -13.07 5.64
CA ALA A 95 9.56 -13.87 4.43
C ALA A 95 10.88 -14.57 4.07
N GLN A 96 12.01 -13.86 4.07
CA GLN A 96 13.34 -14.43 3.86
C GLN A 96 13.64 -15.57 4.85
N SER A 97 13.38 -15.35 6.13
CA SER A 97 13.64 -16.33 7.18
C SER A 97 12.78 -17.59 7.02
N ILE A 98 11.48 -17.40 6.74
CA ILE A 98 10.54 -18.53 6.52
C ILE A 98 10.96 -19.35 5.29
N VAL A 99 11.31 -18.69 4.18
CA VAL A 99 11.77 -19.37 2.97
C VAL A 99 13.08 -20.11 3.23
N THR A 100 14.04 -19.47 3.90
CA THR A 100 15.35 -20.07 4.19
C THR A 100 15.22 -21.32 5.07
N GLU A 101 14.46 -21.24 6.16
CA GLU A 101 14.26 -22.38 7.04
C GLU A 101 13.36 -23.46 6.40
N GLY A 102 12.35 -23.04 5.64
CA GLY A 102 11.50 -23.96 4.87
C GLY A 102 12.28 -24.77 3.85
N LEU A 103 13.15 -24.13 3.08
CA LEU A 103 13.99 -24.80 2.08
C LEU A 103 14.99 -25.78 2.71
N LYS A 104 15.54 -25.47 3.90
CA LYS A 104 16.40 -26.42 4.65
C LYS A 104 15.65 -27.70 5.01
N ASN A 105 14.40 -27.55 5.49
CA ASN A 105 13.57 -28.71 5.85
C ASN A 105 13.20 -29.54 4.61
N VAL A 106 12.88 -28.91 3.50
CA VAL A 106 12.60 -29.61 2.23
C VAL A 106 13.84 -30.33 1.72
N ALA A 107 15.02 -29.70 1.80
CA ALA A 107 16.29 -30.34 1.42
C ALA A 107 16.61 -31.54 2.33
N ALA A 108 16.20 -31.50 3.61
CA ALA A 108 16.32 -32.62 4.55
C ALA A 108 15.25 -33.74 4.33
N GLY A 109 14.39 -33.61 3.32
CA GLY A 109 13.40 -34.65 2.96
C GLY A 109 12.00 -34.43 3.53
N ALA A 110 11.72 -33.29 4.17
CA ALA A 110 10.38 -32.95 4.63
C ALA A 110 9.42 -32.77 3.44
N ASN A 111 8.17 -33.22 3.59
CA ASN A 111 7.15 -33.01 2.59
C ASN A 111 6.76 -31.51 2.54
N PRO A 112 6.88 -30.82 1.38
CA PRO A 112 6.57 -29.40 1.27
C PRO A 112 5.11 -29.05 1.63
N MET A 113 4.17 -29.95 1.34
CA MET A 113 2.75 -29.73 1.62
C MET A 113 2.45 -29.83 3.11
N ASP A 114 3.12 -30.72 3.84
CA ASP A 114 2.99 -30.81 5.30
C ASP A 114 3.66 -29.64 5.99
N LEU A 115 4.79 -29.18 5.46
CA LEU A 115 5.45 -27.97 5.92
C LEU A 115 4.53 -26.75 5.74
N LYS A 116 3.89 -26.62 4.58
CA LYS A 116 2.89 -25.56 4.35
C LYS A 116 1.76 -25.58 5.37
N ARG A 117 1.17 -26.76 5.62
CA ARG A 117 0.10 -26.92 6.62
C ARG A 117 0.57 -26.53 8.03
N GLY A 118 1.82 -26.83 8.35
CA GLY A 118 2.47 -26.43 9.60
C GLY A 118 2.61 -24.92 9.72
N ILE A 119 3.06 -24.26 8.65
CA ILE A 119 3.18 -22.80 8.58
C ILE A 119 1.81 -22.15 8.73
N ASP A 120 0.78 -22.63 8.02
CA ASP A 120 -0.58 -22.07 8.10
C ASP A 120 -1.12 -22.12 9.55
N LYS A 121 -0.91 -23.23 10.26
CA LYS A 121 -1.28 -23.34 11.69
C LYS A 121 -0.47 -22.43 12.60
N ALA A 122 0.82 -22.29 12.33
CA ALA A 122 1.69 -21.41 13.10
C ALA A 122 1.29 -19.95 12.94
N VAL A 123 0.96 -19.52 11.72
CA VAL A 123 0.49 -18.16 11.43
C VAL A 123 -0.76 -17.82 12.26
N ILE A 124 -1.75 -18.71 12.32
CA ILE A 124 -2.96 -18.49 13.13
C ILE A 124 -2.61 -18.27 14.62
N SER A 125 -1.67 -19.07 15.15
CA SER A 125 -1.24 -18.94 16.56
C SER A 125 -0.45 -17.67 16.81
N VAL A 126 0.43 -17.30 15.88
CA VAL A 126 1.24 -16.07 15.97
C VAL A 126 0.35 -14.84 15.90
N VAL A 127 -0.61 -14.78 14.95
CA VAL A 127 -1.54 -13.64 14.83
C VAL A 127 -2.34 -13.46 16.12
N LYS A 128 -2.89 -14.53 16.70
CA LYS A 128 -3.58 -14.45 18.00
C LYS A 128 -2.67 -13.97 19.14
N GLY A 129 -1.40 -14.31 19.09
CA GLY A 129 -0.40 -13.82 20.04
C GLY A 129 -0.12 -12.34 19.89
N LEU A 130 -0.02 -11.86 18.64
CA LEU A 130 0.20 -10.46 18.31
C LEU A 130 -1.01 -9.60 18.69
N GLU A 131 -2.23 -10.07 18.41
CA GLU A 131 -3.47 -9.38 18.81
C GLU A 131 -3.53 -9.11 20.32
N LYS A 132 -3.06 -10.05 21.14
CA LYS A 132 -2.98 -9.89 22.60
C LYS A 132 -1.94 -8.88 23.07
N GLN A 133 -0.90 -8.66 22.26
CA GLN A 133 0.19 -7.73 22.56
C GLN A 133 -0.03 -6.35 21.97
N SER A 134 -0.95 -6.24 20.99
CA SER A 134 -1.27 -4.98 20.35
C SER A 134 -1.91 -4.01 21.35
N VAL A 135 -1.58 -2.74 21.24
CA VAL A 135 -2.14 -1.67 22.06
C VAL A 135 -2.95 -0.77 21.16
N GLU A 136 -4.25 -0.66 21.44
CA GLU A 136 -5.11 0.27 20.74
C GLU A 136 -4.66 1.71 20.97
N ILE A 137 -4.53 2.47 19.88
CA ILE A 137 -4.20 3.89 19.92
C ILE A 137 -5.45 4.71 20.29
N GLY A 138 -6.62 4.33 19.74
CA GLY A 138 -7.86 5.06 19.94
C GLY A 138 -7.73 6.51 19.42
N ASN A 139 -8.25 7.45 20.22
CA ASN A 139 -8.18 8.90 19.96
C ASN A 139 -7.14 9.60 20.85
N ALA A 140 -6.15 8.89 21.37
CA ALA A 140 -5.15 9.47 22.25
C ALA A 140 -4.10 10.24 21.41
N SER A 141 -4.18 11.58 21.42
CA SER A 141 -3.29 12.46 20.65
C SER A 141 -1.81 12.17 20.88
N ASP A 142 -1.42 11.87 22.12
CA ASP A 142 -0.03 11.52 22.44
C ASP A 142 0.46 10.27 21.71
N LYS A 143 -0.39 9.25 21.61
CA LYS A 143 -0.04 8.01 20.89
C LYS A 143 -0.03 8.23 19.38
N ILE A 144 -0.96 9.03 18.86
CA ILE A 144 -0.99 9.41 17.44
C ILE A 144 0.30 10.17 17.09
N LEU A 145 0.68 11.14 17.95
CA LEU A 145 1.93 11.89 17.77
C LEU A 145 3.16 10.98 17.75
N GLN A 146 3.24 10.02 18.68
CA GLN A 146 4.36 9.08 18.72
C GLN A 146 4.46 8.24 17.45
N VAL A 147 3.34 7.70 16.96
CA VAL A 147 3.30 6.91 15.74
C VAL A 147 3.65 7.76 14.52
N ALA A 148 3.06 8.96 14.42
CA ALA A 148 3.31 9.89 13.32
C ALA A 148 4.78 10.34 13.28
N SER A 149 5.36 10.69 14.44
CA SER A 149 6.78 11.09 14.52
C SER A 149 7.72 9.95 14.12
N ILE A 150 7.45 8.71 14.58
CA ILE A 150 8.26 7.55 14.18
C ILE A 150 8.13 7.28 12.69
N SER A 151 6.93 7.35 12.13
CA SER A 151 6.70 7.18 10.69
C SER A 151 7.39 8.26 9.85
N ALA A 152 7.48 9.48 10.39
CA ALA A 152 8.24 10.59 9.81
C ALA A 152 9.75 10.54 10.11
N ASN A 153 10.29 9.38 10.47
CA ASN A 153 11.71 9.18 10.79
C ASN A 153 12.21 10.03 11.98
N ASN A 154 11.42 10.11 13.04
CA ASN A 154 11.61 10.93 14.23
C ASN A 154 11.59 12.43 13.97
N ASP A 155 10.85 12.89 12.99
CA ASP A 155 10.57 14.31 12.79
C ASP A 155 9.30 14.70 13.56
N ASP A 156 9.51 15.38 14.70
CA ASP A 156 8.42 15.83 15.55
C ASP A 156 7.58 16.94 14.91
N THR A 157 8.12 17.68 13.96
CA THR A 157 7.41 18.75 13.25
C THR A 157 6.35 18.14 12.35
N ILE A 158 6.74 17.16 11.54
CA ILE A 158 5.81 16.39 10.70
C ILE A 158 4.83 15.61 11.57
N GLY A 159 5.32 14.99 12.65
CA GLY A 159 4.47 14.26 13.60
C GLY A 159 3.34 15.12 14.16
N LYS A 160 3.63 16.36 14.55
CA LYS A 160 2.62 17.31 15.05
C LYS A 160 1.61 17.72 13.98
N LEU A 161 2.06 17.97 12.75
CA LEU A 161 1.17 18.32 11.64
C LEU A 161 0.19 17.19 11.32
N ILE A 162 0.67 15.95 11.28
CA ILE A 162 -0.18 14.78 11.08
C ILE A 162 -1.17 14.62 12.24
N THR A 163 -0.72 14.81 13.47
CA THR A 163 -1.59 14.72 14.66
C THR A 163 -2.68 15.79 14.61
N GLU A 164 -2.33 17.03 14.26
CA GLU A 164 -3.29 18.11 14.06
C GLU A 164 -4.32 17.78 12.97
N ALA A 165 -3.87 17.18 11.86
CA ALA A 165 -4.77 16.72 10.82
C ALA A 165 -5.75 15.67 11.36
N PHE A 166 -5.27 14.67 12.10
CA PHE A 166 -6.10 13.65 12.74
C PHE A 166 -7.12 14.22 13.73
N GLU A 167 -6.74 15.21 14.51
CA GLU A 167 -7.65 15.88 15.44
C GLU A 167 -8.78 16.61 14.73
N LYS A 168 -8.49 17.19 13.55
CA LYS A 168 -9.48 17.93 12.76
C LYS A 168 -10.43 17.02 11.99
N VAL A 169 -9.91 15.94 11.36
CA VAL A 169 -10.73 15.07 10.49
C VAL A 169 -11.29 13.85 11.22
N GLY A 170 -10.75 13.50 12.38
CA GLY A 170 -11.15 12.34 13.15
C GLY A 170 -10.62 11.02 12.59
N LYS A 171 -10.99 9.91 13.24
CA LYS A 171 -10.48 8.57 12.93
C LYS A 171 -10.88 8.04 11.55
N GLU A 172 -12.05 8.45 11.07
CA GLU A 172 -12.62 8.05 9.78
C GLU A 172 -12.21 9.00 8.63
N GLY A 173 -11.48 10.07 8.95
CA GLY A 173 -11.02 11.03 7.95
C GLY A 173 -9.88 10.49 7.11
N VAL A 174 -9.81 10.94 5.87
CA VAL A 174 -8.73 10.63 4.95
C VAL A 174 -7.68 11.73 5.03
N ILE A 175 -6.42 11.35 5.24
CA ILE A 175 -5.29 12.27 5.24
C ILE A 175 -4.42 11.95 4.04
N THR A 176 -4.25 12.93 3.15
CA THR A 176 -3.36 12.85 1.99
C THR A 176 -2.16 13.77 2.19
N VAL A 177 -1.04 13.42 1.59
CA VAL A 177 0.18 14.23 1.60
C VAL A 177 0.49 14.61 0.16
N GLU A 178 0.52 15.92 -0.10
CA GLU A 178 0.79 16.47 -1.43
C GLU A 178 1.98 17.43 -1.39
N GLU A 179 2.65 17.60 -2.52
CA GLU A 179 3.73 18.57 -2.66
C GLU A 179 3.18 19.97 -2.78
N ALA A 180 3.51 20.84 -1.83
CA ALA A 180 3.06 22.22 -1.86
C ALA A 180 3.75 23.01 -2.98
N LYS A 181 3.05 23.98 -3.56
CA LYS A 181 3.62 24.94 -4.54
C LYS A 181 4.53 25.98 -3.89
N GLY A 182 4.45 26.12 -2.56
CA GLY A 182 5.24 27.07 -1.76
C GLY A 182 6.34 26.37 -0.95
N THR A 183 7.01 27.14 -0.10
CA THR A 183 8.08 26.66 0.79
C THR A 183 7.58 26.19 2.14
N ASP A 184 6.36 26.54 2.52
CA ASP A 184 5.81 26.28 3.83
C ASP A 184 4.99 24.99 3.84
N THR A 185 5.14 24.20 4.90
CA THR A 185 4.32 23.00 5.14
C THR A 185 3.13 23.40 6.01
N TYR A 186 1.93 23.10 5.59
CA TYR A 186 0.69 23.42 6.30
C TYR A 186 -0.33 22.30 6.18
N VAL A 187 -1.32 22.32 7.08
CA VAL A 187 -2.46 21.43 7.05
C VAL A 187 -3.67 22.19 6.51
N ASP A 188 -4.21 21.71 5.40
CA ASP A 188 -5.48 22.17 4.85
C ASP A 188 -6.58 21.16 5.14
N VAL A 189 -7.74 21.60 5.56
CA VAL A 189 -8.86 20.71 5.91
C VAL A 189 -10.04 21.04 5.02
N VAL A 190 -10.44 20.03 4.26
CA VAL A 190 -11.60 20.10 3.38
C VAL A 190 -12.75 19.34 4.02
N GLU A 191 -13.90 19.95 4.16
CA GLU A 191 -15.10 19.24 4.59
C GLU A 191 -15.62 18.38 3.44
N GLY A 192 -15.57 17.07 3.64
CA GLY A 192 -15.97 16.11 2.62
C GLY A 192 -14.86 15.15 2.25
N MET A 193 -14.83 14.73 0.99
CA MET A 193 -13.87 13.76 0.46
C MET A 193 -13.33 14.24 -0.89
N GLN A 194 -12.01 14.22 -1.05
CA GLN A 194 -11.36 14.55 -2.32
C GLN A 194 -10.90 13.29 -3.02
N PHE A 195 -11.14 13.20 -4.32
CA PHE A 195 -10.71 12.09 -5.17
C PHE A 195 -9.74 12.59 -6.23
N ASP A 196 -8.75 11.77 -6.57
CA ASP A 196 -7.75 12.10 -7.61
C ASP A 196 -8.33 12.13 -9.02
N ARG A 197 -9.48 11.50 -9.23
CA ARG A 197 -10.14 11.42 -10.53
C ARG A 197 -11.43 12.22 -10.53
N GLY A 198 -11.56 13.07 -11.52
CA GLY A 198 -12.77 13.85 -11.76
C GLY A 198 -13.82 13.10 -12.60
N TYR A 199 -14.64 13.85 -13.31
CA TYR A 199 -15.70 13.29 -14.16
C TYR A 199 -15.12 12.43 -15.30
N ILE A 200 -15.86 11.39 -15.68
CA ILE A 200 -15.45 10.44 -16.72
C ILE A 200 -15.46 11.04 -18.12
N SER A 201 -16.33 12.02 -18.37
CA SER A 201 -16.51 12.62 -19.67
C SER A 201 -16.79 14.12 -19.56
N PRO A 202 -16.25 14.95 -20.47
CA PRO A 202 -16.57 16.37 -20.55
C PRO A 202 -18.06 16.69 -20.70
N TYR A 203 -18.88 15.73 -21.12
CA TYR A 203 -20.34 15.90 -21.20
C TYR A 203 -21.03 16.04 -19.83
N PHE A 204 -20.35 15.72 -18.74
CA PHE A 204 -20.86 15.91 -17.38
C PHE A 204 -20.52 17.28 -16.76
N VAL A 205 -19.86 18.14 -17.52
CA VAL A 205 -19.51 19.48 -17.10
C VAL A 205 -20.78 20.34 -17.00
N THR A 206 -20.99 21.00 -15.87
CA THR A 206 -22.09 21.94 -15.65
C THR A 206 -21.70 23.38 -15.97
N ASP A 207 -20.41 23.72 -15.79
CA ASP A 207 -19.81 25.01 -16.17
C ASP A 207 -18.76 24.81 -17.27
N SER A 208 -19.12 25.14 -18.50
CA SER A 208 -18.26 24.95 -19.66
C SER A 208 -17.06 25.91 -19.71
N GLU A 209 -17.14 27.07 -19.04
CA GLU A 209 -16.05 28.05 -19.04
C GLU A 209 -14.94 27.62 -18.09
N LYS A 210 -15.30 27.07 -16.93
CA LYS A 210 -14.37 26.56 -15.92
C LYS A 210 -14.02 25.11 -16.09
N MET A 211 -14.75 24.39 -16.95
CA MET A 211 -14.63 22.94 -17.10
C MET A 211 -14.84 22.20 -15.77
N GLU A 212 -15.86 22.62 -15.03
CA GLU A 212 -16.21 22.07 -13.71
C GLU A 212 -17.61 21.44 -13.74
N ALA A 213 -17.81 20.42 -12.91
CA ALA A 213 -19.12 19.83 -12.63
C ALA A 213 -19.50 20.16 -11.18
N ASP A 214 -20.28 21.25 -11.02
CA ASP A 214 -20.81 21.68 -9.72
C ASP A 214 -22.25 21.18 -9.58
N LEU A 215 -22.51 20.43 -8.50
CA LEU A 215 -23.79 19.80 -8.23
C LEU A 215 -24.30 20.22 -6.86
N GLU A 216 -25.36 21.02 -6.82
CA GLU A 216 -26.00 21.44 -5.56
C GLU A 216 -26.84 20.30 -4.96
N THR A 217 -26.55 19.93 -3.73
CA THR A 217 -27.28 18.89 -2.96
C THR A 217 -27.57 17.59 -3.74
N PRO A 218 -26.55 16.97 -4.36
CA PRO A 218 -26.75 15.78 -5.18
C PRO A 218 -27.19 14.57 -4.37
N GLN A 219 -27.91 13.68 -5.01
CA GLN A 219 -28.03 12.30 -4.54
C GLN A 219 -26.78 11.53 -4.97
N ILE A 220 -26.22 10.72 -4.07
CA ILE A 220 -24.95 10.03 -4.30
C ILE A 220 -25.22 8.53 -4.39
N LEU A 221 -24.82 7.93 -5.54
CA LEU A 221 -24.80 6.49 -5.74
C LEU A 221 -23.34 6.01 -5.70
N ILE A 222 -23.03 5.17 -4.72
CA ILE A 222 -21.72 4.54 -4.61
C ILE A 222 -21.85 3.07 -4.99
N THR A 223 -21.01 2.59 -5.92
CA THR A 223 -21.04 1.20 -6.36
C THR A 223 -19.67 0.68 -6.76
N ASP A 224 -19.39 -0.55 -6.40
CA ASP A 224 -18.22 -1.33 -6.82
C ASP A 224 -18.39 -1.99 -8.20
N LYS A 225 -19.60 -1.89 -8.79
CA LYS A 225 -19.92 -2.51 -10.06
C LYS A 225 -19.62 -1.59 -11.22
N LYS A 226 -19.18 -2.18 -12.33
CA LYS A 226 -19.10 -1.48 -13.60
C LYS A 226 -20.50 -1.23 -14.14
N ILE A 227 -20.89 0.02 -14.31
CA ILE A 227 -22.15 0.42 -14.94
C ILE A 227 -21.92 0.54 -16.44
N SER A 228 -22.45 -0.40 -17.21
CA SER A 228 -22.31 -0.43 -18.68
C SER A 228 -23.65 -0.32 -19.40
N VAL A 229 -24.74 -0.57 -18.71
CA VAL A 229 -26.09 -0.62 -19.30
C VAL A 229 -27.03 0.23 -18.47
N MET A 230 -27.75 1.13 -19.13
CA MET A 230 -28.73 2.04 -18.50
C MET A 230 -29.81 1.28 -17.70
N LYS A 231 -30.19 0.10 -18.16
CA LYS A 231 -31.23 -0.74 -17.53
C LYS A 231 -30.88 -1.13 -16.10
N ASP A 232 -29.59 -1.26 -15.78
CA ASP A 232 -29.14 -1.70 -14.45
C ASP A 232 -29.34 -0.61 -13.39
N ILE A 233 -29.34 0.66 -13.81
CA ILE A 233 -29.51 1.81 -12.90
C ILE A 233 -30.89 2.47 -13.03
N LEU A 234 -31.74 2.00 -13.96
CA LEU A 234 -33.05 2.58 -14.20
C LEU A 234 -33.92 2.67 -12.92
N PRO A 235 -33.96 1.65 -12.04
CA PRO A 235 -34.73 1.72 -10.80
C PRO A 235 -34.26 2.84 -9.85
N ILE A 236 -33.03 3.31 -9.99
CA ILE A 236 -32.46 4.42 -9.20
C ILE A 236 -32.70 5.74 -9.92
N LEU A 237 -32.61 5.75 -11.23
CA LEU A 237 -32.81 6.97 -12.04
C LEU A 237 -34.24 7.49 -11.96
N GLU A 238 -35.24 6.61 -11.93
CA GLU A 238 -36.65 7.02 -11.87
C GLU A 238 -36.98 7.86 -10.62
N PRO A 239 -36.67 7.42 -9.39
CA PRO A 239 -36.90 8.23 -8.19
C PRO A 239 -36.08 9.52 -8.18
N VAL A 240 -34.82 9.47 -8.67
CA VAL A 240 -33.95 10.66 -8.74
C VAL A 240 -34.55 11.69 -9.68
N ALA A 241 -35.00 11.28 -10.87
CA ALA A 241 -35.64 12.18 -11.84
C ALA A 241 -36.91 12.83 -11.27
N GLN A 242 -37.71 12.07 -10.47
CA GLN A 242 -38.87 12.62 -9.79
C GLN A 242 -38.51 13.62 -8.70
N SER A 243 -37.35 13.48 -8.06
CA SER A 243 -36.90 14.39 -7.00
C SER A 243 -36.39 15.72 -7.56
N GLY A 244 -36.05 15.81 -8.84
CA GLY A 244 -35.46 16.97 -9.48
C GLY A 244 -34.02 17.30 -9.03
N LYS A 245 -33.41 16.42 -8.24
CA LYS A 245 -32.03 16.61 -7.74
C LYS A 245 -31.01 15.98 -8.70
N PRO A 246 -29.81 16.55 -8.80
CA PRO A 246 -28.74 15.92 -9.56
C PRO A 246 -28.29 14.59 -8.94
N LEU A 247 -27.78 13.68 -9.75
CA LEU A 247 -27.25 12.40 -9.33
C LEU A 247 -25.74 12.37 -9.56
N LEU A 248 -24.98 12.12 -8.49
CA LEU A 248 -23.57 11.84 -8.56
C LEU A 248 -23.35 10.32 -8.45
N ILE A 249 -22.68 9.73 -9.43
CA ILE A 249 -22.36 8.30 -9.43
C ILE A 249 -20.88 8.13 -9.21
N LEU A 250 -20.52 7.48 -8.09
CA LEU A 250 -19.15 7.05 -7.78
C LEU A 250 -19.05 5.55 -8.02
N SER A 251 -18.24 5.18 -8.99
CA SER A 251 -18.00 3.78 -9.36
C SER A 251 -16.56 3.36 -9.07
N LEU A 252 -16.23 2.07 -9.22
CA LEU A 252 -14.93 1.50 -8.93
C LEU A 252 -13.73 2.25 -9.55
N ILE A 253 -13.92 3.03 -10.60
CA ILE A 253 -12.85 3.79 -11.21
C ILE A 253 -12.55 5.12 -10.48
N HIS A 254 -13.39 5.50 -9.51
CA HIS A 254 -13.25 6.72 -8.72
C HIS A 254 -12.86 6.46 -7.27
N ILE A 255 -12.92 5.19 -6.82
CA ILE A 255 -12.67 4.77 -5.45
C ILE A 255 -11.29 4.11 -5.34
#